data_c26f5028ee8d661bf6c40c51f1ed0ae2
#
_entry.id   c26f5028ee8d661bf6c40c51f1ed0ae2
#
_cell.length_a   1.000
_cell.length_b   1.000
_cell.length_c   1.000
_cell.angle_alpha   90.00
_cell.angle_beta   90.00
_cell.angle_gamma   90.00
#
_symmetry.space_group_name_H-M   'P 1'
#
loop_
_entity.id
_entity.type
_entity.pdbx_description
1 polymer ?
#
loop_
_entity_poly.entity_id
_entity_poly.type
_entity_poly.pdbx_seq_one_letter_code
_entity_poly.pdbx_strand_id
1 'polypeptide(L)'
;NYLKCKLRFADLINGTIYNGKQIVKEDDLSEQPNEYGLILEDKKGKKQVVQRYRDIVMKAKTGEYYIVFPVENQMNVHYAMPVRMMLYDALAYAEQVKELERKHEKNGEKLKGAEFLSGMKKEDKLIPIVPIVVYYGSVEWDASQDIHSMLELDDSLQNEELKKYVPNYKINLLNVGNVECPENYKSGLQQLFGMLKCKSDKTAMRNYIDY
;
A
#
# COMPACT_ATOMS: atom_id res chain seq x y z
N ASN A 1 17.25 5.94 0.34
CA ASN A 1 16.03 5.62 1.06
C ASN A 1 16.27 4.41 1.96
N TYR A 2 16.08 4.57 3.27
CA TYR A 2 16.38 3.56 4.30
C TYR A 2 15.62 2.24 4.09
N LEU A 3 14.36 2.32 3.67
CA LEU A 3 13.48 1.17 3.41
C LEU A 3 13.73 0.48 2.05
N LYS A 4 14.59 1.01 1.17
CA LYS A 4 14.96 0.30 -0.08
C LYS A 4 15.84 -0.94 0.15
N CYS A 5 16.48 -1.05 1.32
CA CYS A 5 17.19 -2.26 1.71
C CYS A 5 16.20 -3.41 1.89
N LYS A 6 16.36 -4.49 1.12
CA LYS A 6 15.43 -5.63 1.10
C LYS A 6 15.26 -6.28 2.47
N LEU A 7 16.32 -6.42 3.25
CA LEU A 7 16.25 -6.94 4.63
C LEU A 7 15.31 -6.11 5.50
N ARG A 8 15.44 -4.78 5.47
CA ARG A 8 14.58 -3.88 6.25
C ARG A 8 13.16 -3.83 5.71
N PHE A 9 13.01 -3.95 4.39
CA PHE A 9 11.69 -4.00 3.78
C PHE A 9 10.96 -5.28 4.15
N ALA A 10 11.63 -6.45 4.09
CA ALA A 10 11.07 -7.71 4.56
C ALA A 10 10.65 -7.63 6.04
N ASP A 11 11.50 -7.04 6.88
CA ASP A 11 11.22 -6.85 8.30
C ASP A 11 10.03 -5.91 8.54
N LEU A 12 9.92 -4.81 7.76
CA LEU A 12 8.75 -3.94 7.79
C LEU A 12 7.45 -4.72 7.53
N ILE A 13 7.43 -5.53 6.47
CA ILE A 13 6.26 -6.33 6.11
C ILE A 13 5.95 -7.36 7.19
N ASN A 14 6.98 -8.08 7.66
CA ASN A 14 6.82 -9.12 8.68
C ASN A 14 6.32 -8.53 10.00
N GLY A 15 6.85 -7.39 10.42
CA GLY A 15 6.42 -6.71 11.64
C GLY A 15 5.00 -6.14 11.55
N THR A 16 4.68 -5.47 10.41
CA THR A 16 3.43 -4.73 10.24
C THR A 16 2.25 -5.64 9.87
N ILE A 17 2.45 -6.56 8.92
CA ILE A 17 1.37 -7.38 8.33
C ILE A 17 1.30 -8.77 8.99
N TYR A 18 2.44 -9.34 9.35
CA TYR A 18 2.51 -10.71 9.86
C TYR A 18 2.80 -10.81 11.36
N ASN A 19 2.70 -9.70 12.11
CA ASN A 19 2.91 -9.65 13.57
C ASN A 19 4.25 -10.27 13.99
N GLY A 20 5.33 -9.97 13.27
CA GLY A 20 6.69 -10.45 13.55
C GLY A 20 7.01 -11.84 13.02
N LYS A 21 6.04 -12.56 12.44
CA LYS A 21 6.32 -13.84 11.77
C LYS A 21 7.15 -13.60 10.51
N GLN A 22 8.26 -14.32 10.38
CA GLN A 22 9.22 -14.18 9.29
C GLN A 22 8.74 -14.89 8.01
N ILE A 23 7.69 -14.36 7.39
CA ILE A 23 7.05 -14.92 6.18
C ILE A 23 7.76 -14.46 4.92
N VAL A 24 8.14 -13.18 4.85
CA VAL A 24 8.82 -12.59 3.70
C VAL A 24 10.31 -12.52 4.00
N LYS A 25 11.15 -13.06 3.12
CA LYS A 25 12.60 -12.99 3.19
C LYS A 25 13.13 -11.96 2.18
N GLU A 26 14.34 -11.45 2.41
CA GLU A 26 14.96 -10.47 1.50
C GLU A 26 15.15 -11.01 0.07
N ASP A 27 15.46 -12.30 -0.07
CA ASP A 27 15.64 -12.97 -1.36
C ASP A 27 14.33 -13.15 -2.14
N ASP A 28 13.19 -13.13 -1.44
CA ASP A 28 11.86 -13.22 -2.05
C ASP A 28 11.42 -11.89 -2.68
N LEU A 29 12.14 -10.78 -2.37
CA LEU A 29 11.76 -9.44 -2.79
C LEU A 29 12.39 -9.04 -4.12
N SER A 30 11.58 -8.44 -4.98
CA SER A 30 12.00 -7.77 -6.22
C SER A 30 11.44 -6.36 -6.28
N GLU A 31 12.29 -5.36 -6.55
CA GLU A 31 11.85 -3.98 -6.75
C GLU A 31 10.98 -3.90 -8.02
N GLN A 32 9.89 -3.16 -7.93
CA GLN A 32 8.98 -2.92 -9.04
C GLN A 32 9.01 -1.45 -9.45
N PRO A 33 8.60 -1.11 -10.68
CA PRO A 33 8.36 0.27 -11.05
C PRO A 33 7.43 0.94 -10.04
N ASN A 34 7.77 2.15 -9.65
CA ASN A 34 7.00 2.94 -8.68
C ASN A 34 6.08 3.97 -9.35
N GLU A 35 6.06 4.00 -10.67
CA GLU A 35 5.23 4.88 -11.49
C GLU A 35 4.06 4.10 -12.08
N TYR A 36 2.86 4.59 -11.85
CA TYR A 36 1.62 4.07 -12.43
C TYR A 36 0.90 5.18 -13.16
N GLY A 37 0.38 4.89 -14.36
CA GLY A 37 -0.30 5.88 -15.16
C GLY A 37 -1.41 5.30 -16.01
N LEU A 38 -2.48 6.09 -16.18
CA LEU A 38 -3.53 5.84 -17.15
C LEU A 38 -3.53 6.98 -18.16
N ILE A 39 -3.62 6.62 -19.43
CA ILE A 39 -3.91 7.57 -20.49
C ILE A 39 -5.44 7.57 -20.65
N LEU A 40 -6.07 8.66 -20.25
CA LEU A 40 -7.48 8.89 -20.50
C LEU A 40 -7.61 9.66 -21.81
N GLU A 41 -8.37 9.15 -22.74
CA GLU A 41 -8.69 9.84 -24.00
C GLU A 41 -10.14 10.31 -23.94
N ASP A 42 -10.35 11.60 -24.11
CA ASP A 42 -11.70 12.15 -24.19
C ASP A 42 -12.34 11.90 -25.56
N LYS A 43 -13.64 12.16 -25.68
CA LYS A 43 -14.41 11.99 -26.92
C LYS A 43 -13.88 12.82 -28.09
N LYS A 44 -12.94 13.73 -27.86
CA LYS A 44 -12.31 14.60 -28.88
C LYS A 44 -10.88 14.14 -29.20
N GLY A 45 -10.45 12.97 -28.70
CA GLY A 45 -9.11 12.45 -28.92
C GLY A 45 -8.01 13.12 -28.10
N LYS A 46 -8.37 13.99 -27.12
CA LYS A 46 -7.39 14.62 -26.24
C LYS A 46 -6.97 13.64 -25.17
N LYS A 47 -5.67 13.32 -25.14
CA LYS A 47 -5.07 12.41 -24.15
C LYS A 47 -4.72 13.18 -22.89
N GLN A 48 -5.23 12.71 -21.76
CA GLN A 48 -4.84 13.15 -20.43
C GLN A 48 -4.12 12.02 -19.73
N VAL A 49 -2.89 12.28 -19.31
CA VAL A 49 -2.09 11.28 -18.56
C VAL A 49 -2.30 11.53 -17.08
N VAL A 50 -2.82 10.53 -16.39
CA VAL A 50 -2.88 10.52 -14.92
C VAL A 50 -1.70 9.67 -14.45
N GLN A 51 -0.63 10.30 -14.02
CA GLN A 51 0.55 9.63 -13.46
C GLN A 51 0.61 9.82 -11.95
N ARG A 52 1.00 8.77 -11.24
CA ARG A 52 1.22 8.78 -9.80
C ARG A 52 2.49 7.99 -9.47
N TYR A 53 3.24 8.49 -8.50
CA TYR A 53 4.49 7.89 -8.05
C TYR A 53 4.31 7.42 -6.61
N ARG A 54 4.77 6.20 -6.34
CA ARG A 54 4.92 5.68 -4.99
C ARG A 54 6.37 5.78 -4.55
N ASP A 55 6.61 5.85 -3.25
CA ASP A 55 7.99 5.97 -2.74
C ASP A 55 8.79 4.70 -2.96
N ILE A 56 8.19 3.55 -2.66
CA ILE A 56 8.82 2.22 -2.85
C ILE A 56 7.73 1.23 -3.24
N VAL A 57 8.04 0.36 -4.19
CA VAL A 57 7.18 -0.79 -4.54
C VAL A 57 8.03 -2.04 -4.61
N MET A 58 7.71 -3.04 -3.80
CA MET A 58 8.35 -4.35 -3.84
C MET A 58 7.30 -5.44 -4.10
N LYS A 59 7.68 -6.43 -4.89
CA LYS A 59 6.92 -7.65 -5.10
C LYS A 59 7.60 -8.76 -4.32
N ALA A 60 6.85 -9.41 -3.44
CA ALA A 60 7.31 -10.56 -2.67
C ALA A 60 6.75 -11.85 -3.26
N LYS A 61 7.56 -12.90 -3.29
CA LYS A 61 7.13 -14.27 -3.55
C LYS A 61 6.89 -14.96 -2.20
N THR A 62 5.65 -15.37 -1.94
CA THR A 62 5.25 -16.07 -0.71
C THR A 62 4.73 -17.46 -1.08
N GLY A 63 5.59 -18.48 -1.01
CA GLY A 63 5.28 -19.81 -1.52
C GLY A 63 5.00 -19.78 -3.03
N GLU A 64 3.79 -20.13 -3.46
CA GLU A 64 3.38 -20.15 -4.87
C GLU A 64 2.74 -18.82 -5.33
N TYR A 65 2.52 -17.88 -4.42
CA TYR A 65 1.83 -16.62 -4.70
C TYR A 65 2.79 -15.44 -4.71
N TYR A 66 2.34 -14.37 -5.35
CA TYR A 66 3.02 -13.08 -5.33
C TYR A 66 2.13 -12.05 -4.63
N ILE A 67 2.74 -11.09 -3.94
CA ILE A 67 2.07 -9.95 -3.31
C ILE A 67 2.89 -8.71 -3.65
N VAL A 68 2.22 -7.61 -3.98
CA VAL A 68 2.87 -6.30 -4.18
C VAL A 68 2.65 -5.46 -2.93
N PHE A 69 3.74 -4.94 -2.38
CA PHE A 69 3.76 -4.08 -1.20
C PHE A 69 4.26 -2.69 -1.58
N PRO A 70 3.35 -1.76 -1.88
CA PRO A 70 3.72 -0.35 -2.00
C PRO A 70 3.83 0.28 -0.62
N VAL A 71 4.86 1.12 -0.43
CA VAL A 71 5.08 1.89 0.80
C VAL A 71 5.08 3.38 0.48
N GLU A 72 4.29 4.13 1.23
CA GLU A 72 4.24 5.59 1.24
C GLU A 72 4.80 6.12 2.56
N ASN A 73 5.84 6.95 2.48
CA ASN A 73 6.45 7.58 3.65
C ASN A 73 5.82 8.95 3.87
N GLN A 74 5.22 9.17 5.04
CA GLN A 74 4.54 10.41 5.36
C GLN A 74 5.16 11.08 6.60
N MET A 75 5.52 12.36 6.46
CA MET A 75 5.98 13.19 7.57
C MET A 75 4.85 14.07 8.13
N ASN A 76 3.88 14.41 7.29
CA ASN A 76 2.73 15.23 7.67
C ASN A 76 1.45 14.40 7.55
N VAL A 77 0.45 14.72 8.38
CA VAL A 77 -0.89 14.17 8.25
C VAL A 77 -1.49 14.55 6.90
N HIS A 78 -2.15 13.60 6.25
CA HIS A 78 -2.79 13.80 4.96
C HIS A 78 -4.26 13.39 5.06
N TYR A 79 -5.15 14.37 5.20
CA TYR A 79 -6.57 14.13 5.47
C TYR A 79 -7.31 13.33 4.37
N ALA A 80 -6.85 13.36 3.14
CA ALA A 80 -7.39 12.56 2.04
C ALA A 80 -6.56 11.30 1.73
N MET A 81 -5.83 10.75 2.70
CA MET A 81 -4.96 9.58 2.48
C MET A 81 -5.72 8.34 1.95
N PRO A 82 -6.90 7.97 2.47
CA PRO A 82 -7.66 6.84 1.92
C PRO A 82 -7.99 6.99 0.44
N VAL A 83 -8.42 8.18 0.01
CA VAL A 83 -8.72 8.47 -1.40
C VAL A 83 -7.46 8.38 -2.27
N ARG A 84 -6.34 8.93 -1.77
CA ARG A 84 -5.06 8.88 -2.46
C ARG A 84 -4.58 7.45 -2.67
N MET A 85 -4.62 6.63 -1.63
CA MET A 85 -4.18 5.23 -1.68
C MET A 85 -5.11 4.38 -2.57
N MET A 86 -6.43 4.58 -2.47
CA MET A 86 -7.42 3.93 -3.32
C MET A 86 -7.17 4.21 -4.81
N LEU A 87 -6.88 5.47 -5.16
CA LEU A 87 -6.53 5.84 -6.54
C LEU A 87 -5.26 5.12 -7.02
N TYR A 88 -4.22 5.06 -6.17
CA TYR A 88 -2.97 4.42 -6.52
C TYR A 88 -3.13 2.91 -6.74
N ASP A 89 -3.90 2.25 -5.89
CA ASP A 89 -4.18 0.82 -6.03
C ASP A 89 -5.03 0.53 -7.26
N ALA A 90 -6.03 1.38 -7.56
CA ALA A 90 -6.83 1.26 -8.77
C ALA A 90 -5.98 1.36 -10.04
N LEU A 91 -5.02 2.32 -10.08
CA LEU A 91 -4.07 2.45 -11.19
C LEU A 91 -3.18 1.21 -11.33
N ALA A 92 -2.68 0.67 -10.22
CA ALA A 92 -1.83 -0.51 -10.23
C ALA A 92 -2.59 -1.77 -10.67
N TYR A 93 -3.86 -1.95 -10.27
CA TYR A 93 -4.70 -3.04 -10.78
C TYR A 93 -5.05 -2.86 -12.26
N ALA A 94 -5.31 -1.63 -12.71
CA ALA A 94 -5.57 -1.36 -14.12
C ALA A 94 -4.34 -1.69 -15.00
N GLU A 95 -3.12 -1.43 -14.50
CA GLU A 95 -1.90 -1.83 -15.22
C GLU A 95 -1.73 -3.36 -15.26
N GLN A 96 -2.06 -4.08 -14.19
CA GLN A 96 -2.05 -5.56 -14.21
C GLN A 96 -3.00 -6.13 -15.27
N VAL A 97 -4.19 -5.54 -15.45
CA VAL A 97 -5.14 -5.95 -16.50
C VAL A 97 -4.50 -5.76 -17.88
N LYS A 98 -3.87 -4.61 -18.13
CA LYS A 98 -3.17 -4.36 -19.41
C LYS A 98 -1.99 -5.30 -19.64
N GLU A 99 -1.26 -5.67 -18.57
CA GLU A 99 -0.17 -6.64 -18.67
C GLU A 99 -0.68 -8.03 -19.05
N LEU A 100 -1.83 -8.44 -18.50
CA LEU A 100 -2.50 -9.70 -18.88
C LEU A 100 -2.92 -9.68 -20.35
N GLU A 101 -3.56 -8.60 -20.81
CA GLU A 101 -3.94 -8.42 -22.22
C GLU A 101 -2.73 -8.55 -23.13
N ARG A 102 -1.64 -7.79 -22.87
CA ARG A 102 -0.38 -7.88 -23.63
C ARG A 102 0.24 -9.28 -23.62
N LYS A 103 0.12 -10.00 -22.51
CA LYS A 103 0.60 -11.37 -22.37
C LYS A 103 -0.18 -12.31 -23.27
N HIS A 104 -1.51 -12.22 -23.31
CA HIS A 104 -2.36 -13.00 -24.20
C HIS A 104 -2.04 -12.72 -25.68
N GLU A 105 -1.86 -11.45 -26.06
CA GLU A 105 -1.47 -11.06 -27.41
C GLU A 105 -0.12 -11.69 -27.82
N LYS A 106 0.89 -11.59 -26.94
CA LYS A 106 2.22 -12.18 -27.18
C LYS A 106 2.19 -13.70 -27.34
N ASN A 107 1.27 -14.36 -26.63
CA ASN A 107 1.07 -15.80 -26.73
C ASN A 107 0.26 -16.21 -27.98
N GLY A 108 -0.18 -15.25 -28.80
CA GLY A 108 -1.03 -15.51 -29.98
C GLY A 108 -2.47 -15.89 -29.60
N GLU A 109 -2.88 -15.66 -28.37
CA GLU A 109 -4.21 -15.98 -27.88
C GLU A 109 -5.20 -14.88 -28.30
N LYS A 110 -6.26 -15.26 -29.01
CA LYS A 110 -7.29 -14.31 -29.45
C LYS A 110 -8.42 -14.28 -28.44
N LEU A 111 -8.46 -13.25 -27.61
CA LEU A 111 -9.59 -12.96 -26.73
C LEU A 111 -10.85 -12.66 -27.55
N LYS A 112 -12.02 -13.14 -27.12
CA LYS A 112 -13.30 -12.93 -27.81
C LYS A 112 -14.41 -12.58 -26.84
N GLY A 113 -15.40 -11.83 -27.34
CA GLY A 113 -16.59 -11.48 -26.55
C GLY A 113 -16.23 -10.75 -25.26
N ALA A 114 -16.65 -11.29 -24.10
CA ALA A 114 -16.41 -10.69 -22.79
C ALA A 114 -14.92 -10.57 -22.42
N GLU A 115 -14.11 -11.54 -22.83
CA GLU A 115 -12.66 -11.52 -22.59
C GLU A 115 -11.99 -10.37 -23.37
N PHE A 116 -12.38 -10.17 -24.62
CA PHE A 116 -11.89 -9.07 -25.45
C PHE A 116 -12.27 -7.71 -24.85
N LEU A 117 -13.50 -7.57 -24.35
CA LEU A 117 -13.98 -6.33 -23.74
C LEU A 117 -13.26 -6.00 -22.42
N SER A 118 -12.86 -7.02 -21.68
CA SER A 118 -12.23 -6.85 -20.37
C SER A 118 -10.69 -6.87 -20.40
N GLY A 119 -10.07 -7.38 -21.49
CA GLY A 119 -8.65 -7.65 -21.55
C GLY A 119 -8.19 -8.84 -20.70
N MET A 120 -9.14 -9.61 -20.11
CA MET A 120 -8.88 -10.70 -19.18
C MET A 120 -9.66 -11.95 -19.56
N LYS A 121 -9.07 -13.12 -19.33
CA LYS A 121 -9.79 -14.40 -19.33
C LYS A 121 -10.45 -14.65 -17.98
N LYS A 122 -11.43 -15.54 -17.95
CA LYS A 122 -12.15 -15.92 -16.72
C LYS A 122 -11.21 -16.51 -15.65
N GLU A 123 -10.18 -17.20 -16.07
CA GLU A 123 -9.19 -17.88 -15.20
C GLU A 123 -8.08 -16.94 -14.70
N ASP A 124 -7.90 -15.80 -15.33
CA ASP A 124 -6.88 -14.83 -14.93
C ASP A 124 -7.11 -14.33 -13.50
N LYS A 125 -6.02 -14.09 -12.80
CA LYS A 125 -6.04 -13.57 -11.44
C LYS A 125 -5.10 -12.39 -11.33
N LEU A 126 -5.51 -11.39 -10.56
CA LEU A 126 -4.67 -10.26 -10.22
C LEU A 126 -3.80 -10.58 -9.00
N ILE A 127 -2.62 -10.00 -8.99
CA ILE A 127 -1.71 -10.07 -7.83
C ILE A 127 -2.22 -9.11 -6.77
N PRO A 128 -2.45 -9.56 -5.51
CA PRO A 128 -2.91 -8.67 -4.45
C PRO A 128 -1.90 -7.55 -4.19
N ILE A 129 -2.42 -6.36 -3.93
CA ILE A 129 -1.67 -5.16 -3.57
C ILE A 129 -2.00 -4.84 -2.11
N VAL A 130 -0.97 -4.75 -1.26
CA VAL A 130 -1.09 -4.46 0.17
C VAL A 130 -0.29 -3.19 0.46
N PRO A 131 -0.90 -2.01 0.34
CA PRO A 131 -0.21 -0.74 0.59
C PRO A 131 0.01 -0.51 2.08
N ILE A 132 1.14 0.12 2.43
CA ILE A 132 1.45 0.55 3.80
C ILE A 132 1.79 2.04 3.78
N VAL A 133 1.14 2.79 4.66
CA VAL A 133 1.46 4.18 4.94
C VAL A 133 2.33 4.22 6.19
N VAL A 134 3.60 4.60 6.04
CA VAL A 134 4.54 4.73 7.15
C VAL A 134 4.56 6.19 7.58
N TYR A 135 3.94 6.49 8.71
CA TYR A 135 3.88 7.82 9.28
C TYR A 135 4.93 8.00 10.37
N TYR A 136 5.83 8.97 10.19
CA TYR A 136 6.90 9.29 11.13
C TYR A 136 6.85 10.77 11.59
N GLY A 137 5.73 11.44 11.37
CA GLY A 137 5.49 12.80 11.83
C GLY A 137 5.55 12.95 13.36
N SER A 138 5.65 14.19 13.82
CA SER A 138 5.69 14.51 15.26
C SER A 138 4.30 14.83 15.84
N VAL A 139 3.34 15.11 14.98
CA VAL A 139 1.94 15.36 15.35
C VAL A 139 1.21 14.03 15.35
N GLU A 140 0.22 13.86 16.21
CA GLU A 140 -0.64 12.69 16.18
C GLU A 140 -1.39 12.59 14.85
N TRP A 141 -1.57 11.36 14.35
CA TRP A 141 -2.37 11.15 13.15
C TRP A 141 -3.86 11.23 13.52
N ASP A 142 -4.50 12.33 13.15
CA ASP A 142 -5.91 12.64 13.42
C ASP A 142 -6.82 12.52 12.18
N ALA A 143 -6.26 12.10 11.03
CA ALA A 143 -7.01 11.92 9.80
C ALA A 143 -7.75 10.56 9.76
N SER A 144 -8.84 10.49 9.00
CA SER A 144 -9.55 9.26 8.71
C SER A 144 -8.63 8.21 8.10
N GLN A 145 -8.84 6.95 8.48
CA GLN A 145 -8.07 5.81 7.97
C GLN A 145 -8.84 4.98 6.95
N ASP A 146 -10.09 5.33 6.67
CA ASP A 146 -10.93 4.65 5.68
C ASP A 146 -11.93 5.62 5.04
N ILE A 147 -12.54 5.16 3.92
CA ILE A 147 -13.50 5.98 3.17
C ILE A 147 -14.78 6.21 3.95
N HIS A 148 -15.30 5.21 4.69
CA HIS A 148 -16.55 5.38 5.42
C HIS A 148 -16.48 6.50 6.45
N SER A 149 -15.34 6.65 7.14
CA SER A 149 -15.09 7.75 8.10
C SER A 149 -15.03 9.14 7.44
N MET A 150 -14.94 9.21 6.11
CA MET A 150 -14.86 10.45 5.34
C MET A 150 -16.19 10.82 4.69
N LEU A 151 -17.21 9.94 4.76
CA LEU A 151 -18.51 10.19 4.14
C LEU A 151 -19.32 11.18 4.97
N GLU A 152 -20.07 12.02 4.28
CA GLU A 152 -21.06 12.91 4.90
C GLU A 152 -22.33 12.11 5.24
N LEU A 153 -22.21 11.23 6.24
CA LEU A 153 -23.29 10.36 6.73
C LEU A 153 -23.31 10.44 8.25
N ASP A 154 -24.51 10.52 8.82
CA ASP A 154 -24.72 10.38 10.28
C ASP A 154 -24.83 8.88 10.67
N ASP A 155 -24.95 8.62 11.98
CA ASP A 155 -25.07 7.26 12.51
C ASP A 155 -26.54 6.75 12.53
N SER A 156 -27.41 7.27 11.68
CA SER A 156 -28.77 6.76 11.54
C SER A 156 -28.78 5.36 10.95
N LEU A 157 -29.80 4.55 11.28
CA LEU A 157 -29.99 3.21 10.73
C LEU A 157 -30.05 3.22 9.20
N GLN A 158 -30.65 4.27 8.62
CA GLN A 158 -30.77 4.42 7.17
C GLN A 158 -29.38 4.59 6.51
N ASN A 159 -28.48 5.34 7.14
CA ASN A 159 -27.13 5.53 6.66
C ASN A 159 -26.25 4.30 6.87
N GLU A 160 -26.44 3.53 7.94
CA GLU A 160 -25.79 2.23 8.12
C GLU A 160 -26.15 1.22 7.02
N GLU A 161 -27.43 1.20 6.60
CA GLU A 161 -27.83 0.39 5.44
C GLU A 161 -27.17 0.86 4.15
N LEU A 162 -27.07 2.19 3.93
CA LEU A 162 -26.39 2.77 2.77
C LEU A 162 -24.90 2.44 2.73
N LYS A 163 -24.20 2.45 3.85
CA LYS A 163 -22.78 2.10 3.96
C LYS A 163 -22.47 0.70 3.42
N LYS A 164 -23.41 -0.25 3.49
CA LYS A 164 -23.23 -1.60 2.93
C LYS A 164 -23.05 -1.62 1.41
N TYR A 165 -23.52 -0.60 0.72
CA TYR A 165 -23.42 -0.46 -0.74
C TYR A 165 -22.23 0.42 -1.17
N VAL A 166 -21.57 1.10 -0.25
CA VAL A 166 -20.37 1.89 -0.50
C VAL A 166 -19.13 1.07 -0.11
N PRO A 167 -18.29 0.66 -1.07
CA PRO A 167 -17.06 -0.05 -0.73
C PRO A 167 -16.19 0.76 0.24
N ASN A 168 -15.82 0.17 1.37
CA ASN A 168 -14.90 0.81 2.30
C ASN A 168 -13.46 0.48 1.93
N TYR A 169 -12.69 1.49 1.57
CA TYR A 169 -11.25 1.35 1.37
C TYR A 169 -10.52 1.81 2.65
N LYS A 170 -9.84 0.88 3.31
CA LYS A 170 -9.08 1.12 4.53
C LYS A 170 -7.58 1.11 4.24
N ILE A 171 -6.84 2.09 4.77
CA ILE A 171 -5.38 2.14 4.70
C ILE A 171 -4.73 1.31 5.80
N ASN A 172 -3.55 0.75 5.52
CA ASN A 172 -2.69 0.13 6.54
C ASN A 172 -1.72 1.20 7.03
N LEU A 173 -2.09 1.89 8.11
CA LEU A 173 -1.28 2.96 8.71
C LEU A 173 -0.33 2.37 9.75
N LEU A 174 0.96 2.53 9.54
CA LEU A 174 2.00 2.32 10.55
C LEU A 174 2.43 3.68 11.11
N ASN A 175 1.92 4.04 12.28
CA ASN A 175 2.39 5.20 13.02
C ASN A 175 3.64 4.83 13.82
N VAL A 176 4.80 5.21 13.32
CA VAL A 176 6.10 4.84 13.89
C VAL A 176 6.32 5.41 15.29
N GLY A 177 5.73 6.59 15.58
CA GLY A 177 5.77 7.19 16.92
C GLY A 177 4.92 6.45 17.98
N ASN A 178 4.07 5.51 17.55
CA ASN A 178 3.15 4.79 18.43
C ASN A 178 3.08 3.29 18.08
N VAL A 179 4.23 2.68 17.75
CA VAL A 179 4.30 1.24 17.50
C VAL A 179 4.05 0.49 18.80
N GLU A 180 3.00 -0.35 18.83
CA GLU A 180 2.61 -1.11 20.02
C GLU A 180 3.62 -2.22 20.36
N CYS A 181 4.10 -2.95 19.33
CA CYS A 181 4.98 -4.10 19.47
C CYS A 181 6.29 -3.91 18.68
N PRO A 182 7.26 -3.10 19.14
CA PRO A 182 8.54 -2.92 18.47
C PRO A 182 9.33 -4.22 18.31
N GLU A 183 9.12 -5.19 19.19
CA GLU A 183 9.75 -6.52 19.17
C GLU A 183 9.34 -7.38 17.96
N ASN A 184 8.30 -7.00 17.25
CA ASN A 184 7.90 -7.63 15.98
C ASN A 184 8.90 -7.36 14.84
N TYR A 185 9.74 -6.34 14.99
CA TYR A 185 10.79 -5.99 14.03
C TYR A 185 12.13 -6.56 14.48
N LYS A 186 12.88 -7.18 13.57
CA LYS A 186 14.13 -7.91 13.87
C LYS A 186 15.39 -7.25 13.32
N SER A 187 15.22 -6.27 12.40
CA SER A 187 16.33 -5.50 11.85
C SER A 187 16.55 -4.20 12.63
N GLY A 188 17.40 -3.31 12.10
CA GLY A 188 17.56 -1.95 12.62
C GLY A 188 16.27 -1.11 12.66
N LEU A 189 15.12 -1.64 12.17
CA LEU A 189 13.82 -0.99 12.32
C LEU A 189 13.35 -0.96 13.77
N GLN A 190 13.63 -2.00 14.55
CA GLN A 190 13.28 -2.02 15.98
C GLN A 190 13.90 -0.84 16.70
N GLN A 191 15.22 -0.65 16.52
CA GLN A 191 15.94 0.48 17.13
C GLN A 191 15.43 1.82 16.61
N LEU A 192 15.27 1.94 15.29
CA LEU A 192 14.78 3.16 14.67
C LEU A 192 13.39 3.56 15.21
N PHE A 193 12.46 2.62 15.30
CA PHE A 193 11.12 2.89 15.79
C PHE A 193 11.12 3.23 17.29
N GLY A 194 11.94 2.54 18.08
CA GLY A 194 12.13 2.88 19.50
C GLY A 194 12.68 4.31 19.69
N MET A 195 13.69 4.70 18.89
CA MET A 195 14.21 6.07 18.90
C MET A 195 13.18 7.10 18.47
N LEU A 196 12.42 6.82 17.41
CA LEU A 196 11.38 7.73 16.92
C LEU A 196 10.22 7.88 17.92
N LYS A 197 9.90 6.83 18.68
CA LYS A 197 8.93 6.89 19.77
C LYS A 197 9.38 7.85 20.87
N CYS A 198 10.67 7.90 21.17
CA CYS A 198 11.25 8.76 22.23
C CYS A 198 11.69 10.15 21.73
N LYS A 199 11.49 10.49 20.44
CA LYS A 199 12.08 11.69 19.79
C LYS A 199 11.73 13.02 20.46
N SER A 200 10.58 13.11 21.13
CA SER A 200 10.12 14.33 21.84
C SER A 200 10.50 14.37 23.32
N ASP A 201 11.04 13.27 23.87
CA ASP A 201 11.45 13.17 25.27
C ASP A 201 12.93 12.82 25.39
N LYS A 202 13.74 13.83 25.80
CA LYS A 202 15.20 13.65 25.96
C LYS A 202 15.57 12.61 27.00
N THR A 203 14.78 12.46 28.06
CA THR A 203 15.03 11.51 29.15
C THR A 203 14.70 10.09 28.68
N ALA A 204 13.55 9.91 28.02
CA ALA A 204 13.19 8.64 27.42
C ALA A 204 14.18 8.21 26.35
N MET A 205 14.66 9.17 25.52
CA MET A 205 15.70 8.89 24.50
C MET A 205 17.02 8.42 25.11
N ARG A 206 17.49 9.08 26.18
CA ARG A 206 18.72 8.65 26.90
C ARG A 206 18.56 7.25 27.47
N ASN A 207 17.48 7.00 28.19
CA ASN A 207 17.20 5.68 28.76
C ASN A 207 17.12 4.59 27.68
N TYR A 208 16.63 4.92 26.50
CA TYR A 208 16.56 3.98 25.37
C TYR A 208 17.92 3.67 24.74
N ILE A 209 18.83 4.65 24.71
CA ILE A 209 20.18 4.48 24.12
C ILE A 209 21.12 3.76 25.10
N ASP A 210 20.97 4.01 26.41
CA ASP A 210 21.82 3.44 27.47
C ASP A 210 21.44 1.98 27.82
N TYR A 211 20.37 1.44 27.23
CA TYR A 211 19.90 0.06 27.39
C TYR A 211 20.33 -0.82 26.22
#